data_544c3835df7005df08f9a3656a4321f8
#
_entry.id   544c3835df7005df08f9a3656a4321f8
#
_cell.length_a   1.000
_cell.length_b   1.000
_cell.length_c   1.000
_cell.angle_alpha   90.00
_cell.angle_beta   90.00
_cell.angle_gamma   90.00
#
_symmetry.space_group_name_H-M   'P 1'
#
loop_
_entity.id
_entity.type
_entity.pdbx_description
1 polymer ?
#
loop_
_entity_poly.entity_id
_entity_poly.type
_entity_poly.pdbx_seq_one_letter_code
_entity_poly.pdbx_strand_id
1 'polypeptide(L)'
;MDTILFIVCAIIAVGCALNLVLQKHPISSALSLIGVMASLAVLYLLLGAEFIAMAQMIVYGGAVMVLFIFVIMLLNAGTEKTSGKSWFAQIAGFPLLSAFVALLAFLIRVVLPPLRPVEFGSWVGGTAEAIGMLLFTKYLLPFEVISVLILIAIVGAVVLAQKEID
;
A
#
# COMPACT_ATOMS: atom_id res chain seq x y z
N MET A 1 -17.47 -16.79 -9.16
CA MET A 1 -16.19 -17.19 -8.58
C MET A 1 -15.42 -16.00 -8.07
N ASP A 2 -15.49 -14.87 -8.74
CA ASP A 2 -14.71 -13.66 -8.43
C ASP A 2 -15.03 -13.04 -7.06
N THR A 3 -16.30 -13.06 -6.65
CA THR A 3 -16.70 -12.58 -5.32
C THR A 3 -16.11 -13.40 -4.18
N ILE A 4 -16.01 -14.73 -4.34
CA ILE A 4 -15.39 -15.60 -3.32
C ILE A 4 -13.89 -15.31 -3.24
N LEU A 5 -13.22 -15.20 -4.39
CA LEU A 5 -11.81 -14.89 -4.46
C LEU A 5 -11.52 -13.49 -3.87
N PHE A 6 -12.38 -12.52 -4.16
CA PHE A 6 -12.31 -11.18 -3.57
C PHE A 6 -12.38 -11.22 -2.04
N ILE A 7 -13.37 -11.94 -1.48
CA ILE A 7 -13.53 -12.06 -0.02
C ILE A 7 -12.31 -12.75 0.61
N VAL A 8 -11.80 -13.81 -0.01
CA VAL A 8 -10.63 -14.52 0.49
C VAL A 8 -9.40 -13.60 0.51
N CYS A 9 -9.11 -12.90 -0.59
CA CYS A 9 -7.99 -11.96 -0.66
C CYS A 9 -8.17 -10.78 0.31
N ALA A 10 -9.39 -10.28 0.49
CA ALA A 10 -9.68 -9.22 1.44
C ALA A 10 -9.43 -9.68 2.89
N ILE A 11 -9.84 -10.89 3.26
CA ILE A 11 -9.58 -11.48 4.57
C ILE A 11 -8.08 -11.66 4.81
N ILE A 12 -7.34 -12.14 3.80
CA ILE A 12 -5.87 -12.29 3.88
C ILE A 12 -5.22 -10.93 4.07
N ALA A 13 -5.62 -9.90 3.29
CA ALA A 13 -5.09 -8.55 3.42
C ALA A 13 -5.30 -7.97 4.82
N VAL A 14 -6.52 -8.07 5.36
CA VAL A 14 -6.84 -7.61 6.72
C VAL A 14 -6.09 -8.42 7.77
N GLY A 15 -6.03 -9.74 7.64
CA GLY A 15 -5.29 -10.62 8.56
C GLY A 15 -3.79 -10.29 8.60
N CYS A 16 -3.17 -10.11 7.44
CA CYS A 16 -1.77 -9.70 7.34
C CYS A 16 -1.55 -8.28 7.89
N ALA A 17 -2.47 -7.34 7.65
CA ALA A 17 -2.38 -5.98 8.19
C ALA A 17 -2.50 -5.95 9.72
N LEU A 18 -3.39 -6.74 10.31
CA LEU A 18 -3.49 -6.89 11.75
C LEU A 18 -2.22 -7.54 12.34
N ASN A 19 -1.72 -8.59 11.69
CA ASN A 19 -0.49 -9.25 12.10
C ASN A 19 0.71 -8.28 12.07
N LEU A 20 0.80 -7.43 11.04
CA LEU A 20 1.84 -6.39 10.91
C LEU A 20 1.88 -5.47 12.13
N VAL A 21 0.73 -5.03 12.62
CA VAL A 21 0.63 -4.13 13.78
C VAL A 21 0.89 -4.84 15.10
N LEU A 22 0.51 -6.11 15.21
CA LEU A 22 0.66 -6.92 16.42
C LEU A 22 2.08 -7.50 16.59
N GLN A 23 2.84 -7.61 15.52
CA GLN A 23 4.20 -8.14 15.54
C GLN A 23 5.16 -7.21 16.29
N LYS A 24 6.06 -7.82 17.07
CA LYS A 24 7.12 -7.10 17.79
C LYS A 24 8.45 -7.06 17.03
N HIS A 25 8.64 -7.99 16.10
CA HIS A 25 9.86 -8.07 15.31
C HIS A 25 9.69 -7.34 13.97
N PRO A 26 10.51 -6.32 13.69
CA PRO A 26 10.38 -5.50 12.47
C PRO A 26 10.43 -6.30 11.17
N ILE A 27 11.27 -7.33 11.11
CA ILE A 27 11.38 -8.20 9.92
C ILE A 27 10.07 -8.99 9.69
N SER A 28 9.47 -9.53 10.76
CA SER A 28 8.20 -10.25 10.66
C SER A 28 7.04 -9.32 10.27
N SER A 29 7.06 -8.07 10.76
CA SER A 29 6.11 -7.03 10.34
C SER A 29 6.27 -6.71 8.86
N ALA A 30 7.50 -6.57 8.37
CA ALA A 30 7.79 -6.34 6.97
C ALA A 30 7.30 -7.50 6.07
N LEU A 31 7.47 -8.75 6.49
CA LEU A 31 6.94 -9.91 5.76
C LEU A 31 5.40 -9.89 5.70
N SER A 32 4.74 -9.53 6.80
CA SER A 32 3.28 -9.36 6.82
C SER A 32 2.82 -8.25 5.87
N LEU A 33 3.59 -7.17 5.74
CA LEU A 33 3.31 -6.09 4.80
C LEU A 33 3.41 -6.56 3.33
N ILE A 34 4.38 -7.43 3.00
CA ILE A 34 4.45 -8.04 1.67
C ILE A 34 3.16 -8.84 1.38
N GLY A 35 2.66 -9.59 2.36
CA GLY A 35 1.39 -10.31 2.23
C GLY A 35 0.20 -9.38 1.94
N VAL A 36 0.14 -8.22 2.60
CA VAL A 36 -0.87 -7.19 2.31
C VAL A 36 -0.73 -6.69 0.87
N MET A 37 0.50 -6.34 0.44
CA MET A 37 0.74 -5.79 -0.90
C MET A 37 0.39 -6.78 -2.01
N ALA A 38 0.73 -8.07 -1.81
CA ALA A 38 0.38 -9.13 -2.74
C ALA A 38 -1.16 -9.34 -2.83
N SER A 39 -1.84 -9.35 -1.69
CA SER A 39 -3.31 -9.47 -1.66
C SER A 39 -3.99 -8.29 -2.35
N LEU A 40 -3.49 -7.05 -2.15
CA LEU A 40 -3.99 -5.85 -2.84
C LEU A 40 -3.79 -5.94 -4.36
N ALA A 41 -2.64 -6.45 -4.82
CA ALA A 41 -2.41 -6.63 -6.26
C ALA A 41 -3.43 -7.59 -6.89
N VAL A 42 -3.76 -8.70 -6.21
CA VAL A 42 -4.82 -9.62 -6.66
C VAL A 42 -6.19 -8.94 -6.66
N LEU A 43 -6.50 -8.13 -5.64
CA LEU A 43 -7.77 -7.38 -5.60
C LEU A 43 -7.88 -6.38 -6.75
N TYR A 44 -6.78 -5.67 -7.10
CA TYR A 44 -6.75 -4.80 -8.28
C TYR A 44 -6.99 -5.56 -9.58
N LEU A 45 -6.37 -6.75 -9.71
CA LEU A 45 -6.56 -7.60 -10.88
C LEU A 45 -8.02 -8.04 -11.03
N LEU A 46 -8.67 -8.44 -9.93
CA LEU A 46 -10.08 -8.81 -9.92
C LEU A 46 -11.01 -7.65 -10.31
N LEU A 47 -10.63 -6.42 -10.00
CA LEU A 47 -11.37 -5.21 -10.37
C LEU A 47 -11.11 -4.76 -11.82
N GLY A 48 -10.27 -5.48 -12.58
CA GLY A 48 -9.91 -5.12 -13.96
C GLY A 48 -8.84 -4.05 -14.07
N ALA A 49 -8.15 -3.71 -12.96
CA ALA A 49 -7.08 -2.72 -12.93
C ALA A 49 -5.70 -3.39 -13.16
N GLU A 50 -5.51 -4.02 -14.31
CA GLU A 50 -4.34 -4.84 -14.63
C GLU A 50 -3.02 -4.08 -14.50
N PHE A 51 -2.94 -2.87 -15.04
CA PHE A 51 -1.73 -2.05 -14.99
C PHE A 51 -1.37 -1.69 -13.54
N ILE A 52 -2.36 -1.30 -12.73
CA ILE A 52 -2.14 -0.93 -11.32
C ILE A 52 -1.74 -2.17 -10.52
N ALA A 53 -2.31 -3.34 -10.79
CA ALA A 53 -1.94 -4.59 -10.15
C ALA A 53 -0.46 -4.94 -10.41
N MET A 54 0.02 -4.81 -11.65
CA MET A 54 1.42 -5.02 -12.00
C MET A 54 2.34 -3.98 -11.37
N ALA A 55 1.95 -2.70 -11.38
CA ALA A 55 2.70 -1.64 -10.71
C ALA A 55 2.79 -1.88 -9.20
N GLN A 56 1.71 -2.34 -8.56
CA GLN A 56 1.69 -2.72 -7.15
C GLN A 56 2.75 -3.80 -6.84
N MET A 57 2.84 -4.84 -7.66
CA MET A 57 3.82 -5.91 -7.45
C MET A 57 5.26 -5.46 -7.72
N ILE A 58 5.50 -4.75 -8.82
CA ILE A 58 6.85 -4.37 -9.24
C ILE A 58 7.42 -3.27 -8.33
N VAL A 59 6.65 -2.22 -8.09
CA VAL A 59 7.13 -1.05 -7.35
C VAL A 59 7.00 -1.28 -5.85
N TYR A 60 5.80 -1.57 -5.34
CA TYR A 60 5.60 -1.70 -3.89
C TYR A 60 6.13 -3.02 -3.35
N GLY A 61 5.82 -4.15 -3.97
CA GLY A 61 6.29 -5.47 -3.55
C GLY A 61 7.78 -5.70 -3.85
N GLY A 62 8.28 -5.14 -4.96
CA GLY A 62 9.68 -5.26 -5.37
C GLY A 62 10.58 -4.17 -4.80
N ALA A 63 10.53 -2.95 -5.34
CA ALA A 63 11.51 -1.92 -5.01
C ALA A 63 11.34 -1.36 -3.59
N VAL A 64 10.14 -0.91 -3.22
CA VAL A 64 9.90 -0.20 -1.94
C VAL A 64 10.06 -1.15 -0.76
N MET A 65 9.48 -2.37 -0.84
CA MET A 65 9.56 -3.32 0.28
C MET A 65 10.96 -3.87 0.50
N VAL A 66 11.69 -4.13 -0.58
CA VAL A 66 13.09 -4.58 -0.47
C VAL A 66 13.96 -3.50 0.18
N LEU A 67 13.78 -2.23 -0.22
CA LEU A 67 14.46 -1.11 0.41
C LEU A 67 14.09 -0.99 1.89
N PHE A 68 12.82 -1.14 2.23
CA PHE A 68 12.33 -1.05 3.61
C PHE A 68 12.92 -2.15 4.50
N ILE A 69 12.94 -3.41 4.02
CA ILE A 69 13.56 -4.53 4.74
C ILE A 69 15.07 -4.27 4.93
N PHE A 70 15.75 -3.78 3.90
CA PHE A 70 17.17 -3.46 3.96
C PHE A 70 17.47 -2.39 5.01
N VAL A 71 16.68 -1.32 5.04
CA VAL A 71 16.82 -0.23 6.04
C VAL A 71 16.57 -0.74 7.46
N ILE A 72 15.51 -1.54 7.69
CA ILE A 72 15.22 -2.13 9.00
C ILE A 72 16.37 -3.03 9.48
N MET A 73 16.94 -3.81 8.56
CA MET A 73 18.06 -4.68 8.86
C MET A 73 19.32 -3.89 9.22
N LEU A 74 19.62 -2.81 8.50
CA LEU A 74 20.78 -1.94 8.78
C LEU A 74 20.63 -1.18 10.10
N LEU A 75 19.46 -0.66 10.41
CA LEU A 75 19.21 0.10 11.64
C LEU A 75 19.13 -0.78 12.88
N ASN A 76 19.11 -2.12 12.73
CA ASN A 76 18.94 -3.07 13.84
C ASN A 76 17.77 -2.68 14.78
N ALA A 77 16.65 -2.26 14.18
CA ALA A 77 15.51 -1.65 14.86
C ALA A 77 14.79 -2.56 15.89
N GLY A 78 15.24 -3.82 16.05
CA GLY A 78 14.68 -4.80 16.99
C GLY A 78 15.10 -4.64 18.46
N THR A 79 15.97 -3.70 18.78
CA THR A 79 16.56 -3.58 20.14
C THR A 79 15.89 -2.54 21.04
N GLU A 80 14.86 -1.83 20.57
CA GLU A 80 14.14 -0.89 21.43
C GLU A 80 13.36 -1.62 22.54
N LYS A 81 13.73 -1.32 23.78
CA LYS A 81 12.97 -1.73 24.96
C LYS A 81 11.59 -1.06 24.86
N THR A 82 10.55 -1.86 24.68
CA THR A 82 9.16 -1.38 24.74
C THR A 82 8.93 -0.70 26.08
N SER A 83 8.99 0.62 26.09
CA SER A 83 8.54 1.46 27.22
C SER A 83 7.06 1.12 27.48
N GLY A 84 6.74 0.94 28.76
CA GLY A 84 5.50 0.36 29.24
C GLY A 84 4.25 0.81 28.51
N LYS A 85 3.48 -0.15 28.03
CA LYS A 85 2.15 0.06 27.43
C LYS A 85 1.29 0.83 28.44
N SER A 86 0.97 2.07 28.12
CA SER A 86 -0.02 2.81 28.90
C SER A 86 -1.37 2.09 28.79
N TRP A 87 -1.85 1.55 29.89
CA TRP A 87 -3.17 0.91 30.01
C TRP A 87 -4.30 1.84 29.51
N PHE A 88 -4.17 3.12 29.77
CA PHE A 88 -5.08 4.15 29.25
C PHE A 88 -5.12 4.21 27.74
N ALA A 89 -3.99 4.07 27.04
CA ALA A 89 -3.95 4.07 25.59
C ALA A 89 -4.64 2.84 24.97
N GLN A 90 -4.61 1.70 25.64
CA GLN A 90 -5.32 0.50 25.17
C GLN A 90 -6.83 0.59 25.34
N ILE A 91 -7.31 1.10 26.49
CA ILE A 91 -8.75 1.23 26.76
C ILE A 91 -9.39 2.34 25.93
N ALA A 92 -8.70 3.46 25.71
CA ALA A 92 -9.21 4.55 24.88
C ALA A 92 -9.03 4.31 23.39
N GLY A 93 -8.02 3.54 22.97
CA GLY A 93 -7.72 3.31 21.55
C GLY A 93 -8.78 2.48 20.84
N PHE A 94 -9.30 1.42 21.46
CA PHE A 94 -10.29 0.55 20.83
C PHE A 94 -11.64 1.25 20.55
N PRO A 95 -12.28 1.95 21.49
CA PRO A 95 -13.51 2.68 21.20
C PRO A 95 -13.30 3.86 20.24
N LEU A 96 -12.14 4.51 20.28
CA LEU A 96 -11.82 5.58 19.32
C LEU A 96 -11.69 5.05 17.89
N LEU A 97 -11.02 3.91 17.72
CA LEU A 97 -10.89 3.25 16.42
C LEU A 97 -12.26 2.78 15.90
N SER A 98 -13.08 2.16 16.76
CA SER A 98 -14.42 1.71 16.37
C SER A 98 -15.34 2.88 16.00
N ALA A 99 -15.28 3.98 16.75
CA ALA A 99 -16.01 5.21 16.42
C ALA A 99 -15.56 5.82 15.10
N PHE A 100 -14.26 5.82 14.82
CA PHE A 100 -13.70 6.30 13.54
C PHE A 100 -14.18 5.45 12.37
N VAL A 101 -14.12 4.12 12.49
CA VAL A 101 -14.61 3.20 11.44
C VAL A 101 -16.11 3.36 11.22
N ALA A 102 -16.91 3.48 12.29
CA ALA A 102 -18.34 3.71 12.22
C ALA A 102 -18.66 5.05 11.54
N LEU A 103 -17.91 6.12 11.88
CA LEU A 103 -18.05 7.43 11.24
C LEU A 103 -17.73 7.35 9.73
N LEU A 104 -16.64 6.68 9.35
CA LEU A 104 -16.31 6.48 7.93
C LEU A 104 -17.41 5.70 7.20
N ALA A 105 -17.91 4.62 7.78
CA ALA A 105 -18.99 3.84 7.19
C ALA A 105 -20.28 4.66 7.04
N PHE A 106 -20.60 5.52 8.01
CA PHE A 106 -21.73 6.45 7.95
C PHE A 106 -21.54 7.49 6.85
N LEU A 107 -20.36 8.12 6.77
CA LEU A 107 -20.04 9.10 5.73
C LEU A 107 -20.11 8.48 4.32
N ILE A 108 -19.59 7.27 4.15
CA ILE A 108 -19.68 6.53 2.88
C ILE A 108 -21.15 6.33 2.48
N ARG A 109 -22.02 5.93 3.41
CA ARG A 109 -23.44 5.72 3.12
C ARG A 109 -24.19 7.02 2.79
N VAL A 110 -23.80 8.13 3.42
CA VAL A 110 -24.50 9.43 3.24
C VAL A 110 -24.02 10.17 1.99
N VAL A 111 -22.73 10.10 1.70
CA VAL A 111 -22.09 10.91 0.62
C VAL A 111 -22.10 10.15 -0.71
N LEU A 112 -21.96 8.82 -0.69
CA LEU A 112 -21.98 8.05 -1.92
C LEU A 112 -23.41 7.65 -2.31
N PRO A 113 -23.76 7.76 -3.60
CA PRO A 113 -25.03 7.22 -4.11
C PRO A 113 -25.07 5.71 -3.87
N PRO A 114 -26.29 5.10 -3.87
CA PRO A 114 -26.43 3.67 -3.64
C PRO A 114 -25.52 2.88 -4.57
N LEU A 115 -24.66 2.08 -3.95
CA LEU A 115 -23.62 1.32 -4.64
C LEU A 115 -24.27 0.43 -5.70
N ARG A 116 -23.91 0.64 -6.97
CA ARG A 116 -24.23 -0.31 -8.02
C ARG A 116 -23.48 -1.62 -7.73
N PRO A 117 -24.07 -2.79 -8.07
CA PRO A 117 -23.35 -4.04 -7.94
C PRO A 117 -22.00 -3.94 -8.68
N VAL A 118 -20.94 -4.35 -8.02
CA VAL A 118 -19.59 -4.35 -8.62
C VAL A 118 -19.53 -5.48 -9.64
N GLU A 119 -19.38 -5.12 -10.91
CA GLU A 119 -19.10 -6.08 -11.96
C GLU A 119 -17.60 -6.28 -12.03
N PHE A 120 -17.13 -7.45 -11.59
CA PHE A 120 -15.72 -7.80 -11.62
C PHE A 120 -15.22 -7.93 -13.07
N GLY A 121 -14.07 -7.33 -13.38
CA GLY A 121 -13.44 -7.45 -14.69
C GLY A 121 -14.08 -6.63 -15.83
N SER A 122 -15.14 -5.87 -15.56
CA SER A 122 -15.84 -5.08 -16.58
C SER A 122 -15.19 -3.72 -16.90
N TRP A 123 -14.20 -3.31 -16.09
CA TRP A 123 -13.58 -2.00 -16.25
C TRP A 123 -12.47 -2.03 -17.32
N VAL A 124 -12.81 -1.55 -18.50
CA VAL A 124 -11.90 -1.50 -19.68
C VAL A 124 -10.78 -0.45 -19.52
N GLY A 125 -10.91 0.47 -18.56
CA GLY A 125 -9.93 1.56 -18.33
C GLY A 125 -8.67 1.16 -17.57
N GLY A 126 -8.54 -0.10 -17.11
CA GLY A 126 -7.42 -0.59 -16.30
C GLY A 126 -6.23 -1.14 -17.09
N THR A 127 -6.31 -1.17 -18.40
CA THR A 127 -5.25 -1.66 -19.28
C THR A 127 -4.09 -0.66 -19.38
N ALA A 128 -2.89 -1.15 -19.71
CA ALA A 128 -1.71 -0.29 -19.91
C ALA A 128 -1.92 0.72 -21.04
N GLU A 129 -2.64 0.33 -22.09
CA GLU A 129 -2.97 1.20 -23.22
C GLU A 129 -3.86 2.36 -22.81
N ALA A 130 -4.95 2.08 -22.09
CA ALA A 130 -5.89 3.11 -21.64
C ALA A 130 -5.22 4.12 -20.70
N ILE A 131 -4.40 3.64 -19.75
CA ILE A 131 -3.65 4.50 -18.84
C ILE A 131 -2.58 5.30 -19.59
N GLY A 132 -1.86 4.69 -20.53
CA GLY A 132 -0.89 5.39 -21.37
C GLY A 132 -1.53 6.52 -22.18
N MET A 133 -2.67 6.27 -22.81
CA MET A 133 -3.41 7.30 -23.56
C MET A 133 -3.81 8.47 -22.64
N LEU A 134 -4.28 8.20 -21.43
CA LEU A 134 -4.63 9.26 -20.47
C LEU A 134 -3.41 10.05 -20.00
N LEU A 135 -2.28 9.41 -19.75
CA LEU A 135 -1.04 10.05 -19.32
C LEU A 135 -0.50 11.00 -20.40
N PHE A 136 -0.48 10.57 -21.66
CA PHE A 136 0.10 11.34 -22.77
C PHE A 136 -0.88 12.34 -23.39
N THR A 137 -2.15 12.35 -22.99
CA THR A 137 -3.14 13.34 -23.49
C THR A 137 -3.61 14.27 -22.38
N LYS A 138 -4.36 13.74 -21.42
CA LYS A 138 -5.02 14.53 -20.39
C LYS A 138 -4.10 14.91 -19.22
N TYR A 139 -3.16 14.02 -18.86
CA TYR A 139 -2.28 14.15 -17.70
C TYR A 139 -0.81 14.36 -18.07
N LEU A 140 -0.53 14.99 -19.21
CA LEU A 140 0.83 15.21 -19.70
C LEU A 140 1.66 16.03 -18.72
N LEU A 141 1.14 17.15 -18.21
CA LEU A 141 1.86 17.99 -17.23
C LEU A 141 2.22 17.25 -15.93
N PRO A 142 1.29 16.58 -15.24
CA PRO A 142 1.66 15.75 -14.10
C PRO A 142 2.70 14.66 -14.43
N PHE A 143 2.61 14.06 -15.60
CA PHE A 143 3.57 13.05 -16.05
C PHE A 143 4.99 13.63 -16.20
N GLU A 144 5.14 14.80 -16.82
CA GLU A 144 6.43 15.50 -16.96
C GLU A 144 7.00 15.89 -15.58
N VAL A 145 6.18 16.43 -14.68
CA VAL A 145 6.62 16.80 -13.33
C VAL A 145 7.13 15.58 -12.55
N ILE A 146 6.43 14.44 -12.64
CA ILE A 146 6.87 13.19 -11.98
C ILE A 146 8.17 12.68 -12.60
N SER A 147 8.36 12.81 -13.92
CA SER A 147 9.60 12.39 -14.57
C SER A 147 10.81 13.18 -14.06
N VAL A 148 10.66 14.51 -13.89
CA VAL A 148 11.68 15.36 -13.30
C VAL A 148 11.95 14.99 -11.84
N LEU A 149 10.89 14.69 -11.07
CA LEU A 149 11.04 14.25 -9.67
C LEU A 149 11.85 12.96 -9.55
N ILE A 150 11.60 11.99 -10.44
CA ILE A 150 12.35 10.74 -10.48
C ILE A 150 13.83 11.00 -10.81
N LEU A 151 14.11 11.89 -11.78
CA LEU A 151 15.49 12.27 -12.10
C LEU A 151 16.20 12.90 -10.90
N ILE A 152 15.55 13.82 -10.21
CA ILE A 152 16.11 14.45 -8.99
C ILE A 152 16.36 13.39 -7.91
N ALA A 153 15.45 12.44 -7.72
CA ALA A 153 15.61 11.36 -6.76
C ALA A 153 16.82 10.46 -7.09
N ILE A 154 17.02 10.13 -8.38
CA ILE A 154 18.16 9.32 -8.83
C ILE A 154 19.47 10.09 -8.61
N VAL A 155 19.54 11.35 -9.03
CA VAL A 155 20.73 12.20 -8.82
C VAL A 155 21.03 12.35 -7.34
N GLY A 156 20.02 12.61 -6.51
CA GLY A 156 20.17 12.70 -5.06
C GLY A 156 20.70 11.41 -4.44
N ALA A 157 20.18 10.25 -4.85
CA ALA A 157 20.66 8.96 -4.38
C ALA A 157 22.14 8.71 -4.75
N VAL A 158 22.53 9.04 -5.98
CA VAL A 158 23.92 8.89 -6.45
C VAL A 158 24.86 9.81 -5.67
N VAL A 159 24.48 11.08 -5.49
CA VAL A 159 25.30 12.07 -4.75
C VAL A 159 25.48 11.65 -3.29
N LEU A 160 24.42 11.17 -2.63
CA LEU A 160 24.51 10.71 -1.24
C LEU A 160 25.26 9.37 -1.08
N ALA A 161 25.31 8.55 -2.14
CA ALA A 161 26.03 7.29 -2.12
C ALA A 161 27.53 7.44 -2.44
N GLN A 162 27.99 8.60 -2.92
CA GLN A 162 29.42 8.85 -3.17
C GLN A 162 30.18 8.84 -1.85
N LYS A 163 31.14 7.91 -1.75
CA LYS A 163 32.12 7.88 -0.67
C LYS A 163 33.18 8.94 -0.97
N GLU A 164 33.41 9.87 -0.04
CA GLU A 164 34.63 10.70 -0.12
C GLU A 164 35.85 9.78 -0.11
N ILE A 165 36.59 9.80 -1.20
CA ILE A 165 37.89 9.10 -1.32
C ILE A 165 38.92 10.13 -0.90
N ASP A 166 39.25 10.14 0.41
CA ASP A 166 40.47 10.79 0.92
C ASP A 166 41.71 9.95 0.56
#